data_c846af7ffff518baee57d789cce319f5
#
_entry.id   c846af7ffff518baee57d789cce319f5
#
_cell.length_a   1.000
_cell.length_b   1.000
_cell.length_c   1.000
_cell.angle_alpha   90.00
_cell.angle_beta   90.00
_cell.angle_gamma   90.00
#
_symmetry.space_group_name_H-M   'P 1'
#
loop_
_entity.id
_entity.type
_entity.pdbx_description
1 polymer ?
#
loop_
_entity_poly.entity_id
_entity_poly.type
_entity_poly.pdbx_seq_one_letter_code
_entity_poly.pdbx_strand_id
1 'polypeptide(L)'
;MRRVLARAGIAAGALGLVGAVIAGPVPHSTAVPAGVPAVLGVEDEVLCTFDSVKLGEVSGIALSRQHDDTLWVTNDSGGGPYLYALDTTDCSIRAELTLLDVPARDHEALAVGRDAQGNDVIWVADIGDNQDVWPYARIHKVIEPAELADAEVPVTTYRFTYPDGARDAEALIADPKKERLWVISKEDGVGGLYKLPSPMSPAQTPMRAKLVGDARSQVTDAAMAPNGKRYVVRDYLSAEVFSGRPPGEAEARFGLPLQPQGEAVTWTADGQGLIVASERTGQLIQVDVPGTALGTDGGIAGRLPRVAGFDIYPYARIGALVLAGLVALMLVSRSRRRRRRSRR
;
A
#
# COMPACT_ATOMS: atom_id res chain seq x y z
N MET A 1 15.77 45.20 39.07
CA MET A 1 15.01 44.79 40.29
C MET A 1 14.59 43.34 40.07
N ARG A 2 15.37 42.41 40.54
CA ARG A 2 15.33 41.58 41.76
C ARG A 2 13.93 41.06 42.11
N ARG A 3 13.76 39.75 41.95
CA ARG A 3 13.46 38.65 42.94
C ARG A 3 13.15 37.37 42.15
N VAL A 4 13.87 36.27 42.16
CA VAL A 4 14.41 35.30 43.14
C VAL A 4 13.31 34.44 43.81
N LEU A 5 13.46 33.10 43.58
CA LEU A 5 13.10 31.88 44.34
C LEU A 5 11.66 31.41 44.26
N ALA A 6 11.32 30.11 44.20
CA ALA A 6 11.91 29.00 44.94
C ALA A 6 11.61 27.62 44.28
N ARG A 7 12.48 26.68 44.56
CA ARG A 7 12.39 25.24 44.33
C ARG A 7 11.37 24.59 45.29
N ALA A 8 10.67 23.59 44.79
CA ALA A 8 10.18 22.53 45.67
C ALA A 8 10.26 21.18 44.89
N GLY A 9 11.15 20.33 45.34
CA GLY A 9 11.23 18.93 44.93
C GLY A 9 10.15 18.12 45.68
N ILE A 10 9.60 17.13 44.97
CA ILE A 10 8.79 16.07 45.60
C ILE A 10 9.38 14.73 45.21
N ALA A 11 9.73 13.98 46.25
CA ALA A 11 10.34 12.67 46.21
C ALA A 11 9.41 11.59 45.62
N ALA A 12 10.00 10.69 44.89
CA ALA A 12 9.42 9.44 44.42
C ALA A 12 9.34 8.46 45.61
N GLY A 13 8.15 8.03 45.94
CA GLY A 13 7.89 6.88 46.78
C GLY A 13 7.50 5.67 45.94
N ALA A 14 8.43 4.72 45.76
CA ALA A 14 8.15 3.42 45.21
C ALA A 14 7.48 2.54 46.27
N LEU A 15 6.23 2.13 46.03
CA LEU A 15 5.61 1.02 46.77
C LEU A 15 5.65 -0.21 45.90
N GLY A 16 6.53 -1.15 46.21
CA GLY A 16 6.53 -2.50 45.69
C GLY A 16 5.33 -3.29 46.25
N LEU A 17 4.54 -3.88 45.39
CA LEU A 17 3.57 -4.90 45.71
C LEU A 17 4.10 -6.22 45.12
N VAL A 18 4.68 -7.06 46.02
CA VAL A 18 4.99 -8.45 45.78
C VAL A 18 3.69 -9.21 45.91
N GLY A 19 3.13 -9.64 44.77
CA GLY A 19 2.01 -10.57 44.76
C GLY A 19 2.54 -12.01 44.68
N ALA A 20 2.38 -12.79 45.73
CA ALA A 20 2.66 -14.22 45.75
C ALA A 20 1.69 -14.96 44.83
N VAL A 21 2.24 -15.61 43.80
CA VAL A 21 1.50 -16.53 42.93
C VAL A 21 1.49 -17.91 43.63
N ILE A 22 0.35 -18.33 44.11
CA ILE A 22 0.12 -19.67 44.61
C ILE A 22 -0.03 -20.60 43.41
N ALA A 23 0.93 -21.44 43.17
CA ALA A 23 0.87 -22.51 42.17
C ALA A 23 -0.05 -23.62 42.66
N GLY A 24 -1.24 -23.69 42.10
CA GLY A 24 -2.12 -24.87 42.23
C GLY A 24 -1.82 -25.88 41.12
N PRO A 25 -2.08 -27.20 41.35
CA PRO A 25 -1.77 -28.22 40.38
C PRO A 25 -2.60 -28.11 39.09
N VAL A 26 -1.91 -28.11 37.94
CA VAL A 26 -2.52 -28.11 36.60
C VAL A 26 -3.08 -29.50 36.32
N PRO A 27 -4.39 -29.66 36.04
CA PRO A 27 -4.90 -30.95 35.57
C PRO A 27 -4.43 -31.21 34.15
N HIS A 28 -3.84 -32.38 33.95
CA HIS A 28 -3.42 -32.86 32.63
C HIS A 28 -4.63 -33.23 31.76
N SER A 29 -4.52 -32.88 30.50
CA SER A 29 -5.13 -33.52 29.33
C SER A 29 -6.66 -33.50 29.23
N THR A 30 -7.13 -32.55 28.45
CA THR A 30 -8.31 -32.83 27.62
C THR A 30 -7.87 -32.80 26.16
N ALA A 31 -8.03 -33.96 25.50
CA ALA A 31 -7.81 -34.12 24.08
C ALA A 31 -8.59 -33.03 23.31
N VAL A 32 -7.90 -32.30 22.46
CA VAL A 32 -8.51 -31.39 21.49
C VAL A 32 -9.32 -32.25 20.52
N PRO A 33 -10.63 -32.00 20.32
CA PRO A 33 -11.38 -32.73 19.31
C PRO A 33 -10.75 -32.49 17.94
N ALA A 34 -10.34 -33.57 17.27
CA ALA A 34 -9.94 -33.56 15.89
C ALA A 34 -11.16 -33.10 15.04
N GLY A 35 -11.08 -31.91 14.41
CA GLY A 35 -12.14 -31.46 13.53
C GLY A 35 -12.31 -29.96 13.37
N VAL A 36 -11.37 -29.13 13.83
CA VAL A 36 -11.34 -27.73 13.37
C VAL A 36 -10.54 -27.74 12.07
N PRO A 37 -11.16 -27.42 10.90
CA PRO A 37 -10.38 -27.26 9.69
C PRO A 37 -9.33 -26.17 9.97
N ALA A 38 -8.07 -26.47 9.70
CA ALA A 38 -7.02 -25.48 9.70
C ALA A 38 -7.48 -24.37 8.74
N VAL A 39 -7.75 -23.19 9.29
CA VAL A 39 -7.93 -21.99 8.47
C VAL A 39 -6.57 -21.81 7.82
N LEU A 40 -6.46 -22.13 6.53
CA LEU A 40 -5.28 -21.84 5.73
C LEU A 40 -5.06 -20.33 5.85
N GLY A 41 -4.09 -19.95 6.66
CA GLY A 41 -3.66 -18.56 6.76
C GLY A 41 -3.07 -18.18 5.41
N VAL A 42 -3.34 -16.96 4.97
CA VAL A 42 -2.56 -16.32 3.91
C VAL A 42 -1.12 -16.35 4.41
N GLU A 43 -0.23 -17.04 3.70
CA GLU A 43 1.19 -17.07 4.03
C GLU A 43 1.83 -15.87 3.33
N ASP A 44 2.46 -15.00 4.14
CA ASP A 44 3.24 -13.88 3.64
C ASP A 44 4.70 -14.35 3.52
N GLU A 45 5.31 -14.19 2.36
CA GLU A 45 6.70 -14.58 2.13
C GLU A 45 7.54 -13.34 1.77
N VAL A 46 8.61 -13.09 2.52
CA VAL A 46 9.61 -12.09 2.11
C VAL A 46 10.44 -12.70 0.98
N LEU A 47 10.22 -12.24 -0.24
CA LEU A 47 10.96 -12.70 -1.42
C LEU A 47 12.42 -12.32 -1.30
N CYS A 48 12.70 -11.05 -1.05
CA CYS A 48 14.05 -10.53 -0.90
C CYS A 48 14.06 -9.15 -0.22
N THR A 49 15.26 -8.67 0.11
CA THR A 49 15.49 -7.35 0.70
C THR A 49 16.49 -6.57 -0.13
N PHE A 50 16.16 -5.32 -0.47
CA PHE A 50 17.03 -4.42 -1.24
C PHE A 50 17.64 -3.31 -0.39
N ASP A 51 18.74 -2.74 -0.88
CA ASP A 51 19.35 -1.56 -0.26
C ASP A 51 18.43 -0.35 -0.43
N SER A 52 18.02 0.24 0.66
CA SER A 52 17.10 1.38 0.69
C SER A 52 17.74 2.71 0.23
N VAL A 53 19.06 2.80 0.00
CA VAL A 53 19.70 4.06 -0.41
C VAL A 53 19.18 4.58 -1.75
N LYS A 54 19.01 3.70 -2.73
CA LYS A 54 18.45 4.06 -4.05
C LYS A 54 16.91 3.93 -4.11
N LEU A 55 16.33 3.08 -3.28
CA LEU A 55 14.92 2.69 -3.29
C LEU A 55 14.26 2.97 -1.94
N GLY A 56 14.60 4.10 -1.33
CA GLY A 56 14.09 4.46 0.01
C GLY A 56 12.63 4.89 0.05
N GLU A 57 12.10 5.34 -1.08
CA GLU A 57 10.76 5.90 -1.22
C GLU A 57 9.99 5.19 -2.36
N VAL A 58 9.96 3.85 -2.30
CA VAL A 58 9.26 3.03 -3.30
C VAL A 58 7.78 3.32 -3.27
N SER A 59 7.27 3.96 -4.32
CA SER A 59 5.88 4.33 -4.49
C SER A 59 5.16 3.42 -5.50
N GLY A 60 5.78 3.01 -6.59
CA GLY A 60 5.17 2.16 -7.60
C GLY A 60 6.01 0.95 -8.00
N ILE A 61 5.36 -0.20 -8.17
CA ILE A 61 5.98 -1.42 -8.71
C ILE A 61 5.14 -2.05 -9.82
N ALA A 62 5.80 -2.66 -10.80
CA ALA A 62 5.11 -3.40 -11.86
C ALA A 62 5.97 -4.56 -12.36
N LEU A 63 5.39 -5.77 -12.43
CA LEU A 63 6.10 -6.94 -12.93
C LEU A 63 6.39 -6.78 -14.44
N SER A 64 7.64 -6.97 -14.85
CA SER A 64 8.06 -6.89 -16.26
C SER A 64 7.22 -7.82 -17.14
N ARG A 65 7.02 -7.40 -18.38
CA ARG A 65 6.34 -8.20 -19.40
C ARG A 65 7.31 -8.92 -20.33
N GLN A 66 8.57 -8.47 -20.37
CA GLN A 66 9.60 -8.98 -21.28
C GLN A 66 10.68 -9.78 -20.56
N HIS A 67 10.85 -9.56 -19.25
CA HIS A 67 11.94 -10.15 -18.47
C HIS A 67 11.37 -10.93 -17.30
N ASP A 68 11.64 -12.23 -17.29
CA ASP A 68 11.29 -13.09 -16.15
C ASP A 68 12.00 -12.60 -14.87
N ASP A 69 11.36 -12.83 -13.74
CA ASP A 69 11.88 -12.46 -12.42
C ASP A 69 12.33 -11.00 -12.29
N THR A 70 11.68 -10.09 -13.02
CA THR A 70 12.02 -8.68 -13.03
C THR A 70 10.82 -7.81 -12.66
N LEU A 71 11.06 -6.91 -11.70
CA LEU A 71 10.10 -5.93 -11.23
C LEU A 71 10.61 -4.51 -11.55
N TRP A 72 9.82 -3.73 -12.26
CA TRP A 72 10.07 -2.29 -12.41
C TRP A 72 9.64 -1.56 -11.16
N VAL A 73 10.46 -0.60 -10.73
CA VAL A 73 10.26 0.19 -9.50
C VAL A 73 10.48 1.66 -9.80
N THR A 74 9.65 2.52 -9.23
CA THR A 74 9.87 3.97 -9.14
C THR A 74 9.84 4.44 -7.70
N ASN A 75 10.54 5.53 -7.41
CA ASN A 75 10.42 6.24 -6.14
C ASN A 75 9.43 7.39 -6.29
N ASP A 76 8.92 7.83 -5.16
CA ASP A 76 8.12 9.02 -4.94
C ASP A 76 8.90 10.33 -5.24
N SER A 77 8.34 11.45 -4.86
CA SER A 77 8.88 12.79 -5.01
C SER A 77 10.33 12.88 -4.50
N GLY A 78 11.19 13.52 -5.27
CA GLY A 78 12.62 13.62 -4.93
C GLY A 78 13.49 12.45 -5.36
N GLY A 79 12.91 11.30 -5.73
CA GLY A 79 13.65 10.14 -6.26
C GLY A 79 14.24 10.34 -7.66
N GLY A 80 13.87 11.41 -8.36
CA GLY A 80 14.33 11.72 -9.70
C GLY A 80 13.62 10.92 -10.80
N PRO A 81 13.96 11.18 -12.08
CA PRO A 81 13.30 10.56 -13.21
C PRO A 81 13.89 9.16 -13.52
N TYR A 82 13.85 8.26 -12.56
CA TYR A 82 14.46 6.95 -12.68
C TYR A 82 13.44 5.82 -12.60
N LEU A 83 13.70 4.75 -13.36
CA LEU A 83 13.10 3.43 -13.18
C LEU A 83 14.21 2.43 -12.88
N TYR A 84 13.96 1.55 -11.95
CA TYR A 84 14.87 0.48 -11.58
C TYR A 84 14.27 -0.88 -11.95
N ALA A 85 15.04 -1.72 -12.64
CA ALA A 85 14.69 -3.12 -12.81
C ALA A 85 15.29 -3.92 -11.65
N LEU A 86 14.44 -4.47 -10.78
CA LEU A 86 14.82 -5.33 -9.68
C LEU A 86 14.65 -6.80 -10.05
N ASP A 87 15.62 -7.63 -9.66
CA ASP A 87 15.44 -9.08 -9.62
C ASP A 87 14.56 -9.46 -8.45
N THR A 88 13.48 -10.23 -8.67
CA THR A 88 12.54 -10.61 -7.62
C THR A 88 13.07 -11.72 -6.70
N THR A 89 14.20 -12.36 -7.04
CA THR A 89 14.77 -13.46 -6.28
C THR A 89 15.78 -13.00 -5.23
N ASP A 90 16.54 -11.93 -5.53
CA ASP A 90 17.59 -11.42 -4.63
C ASP A 90 17.54 -9.90 -4.41
N CYS A 91 16.59 -9.20 -5.05
CA CYS A 91 16.43 -7.75 -5.01
C CYS A 91 17.62 -6.95 -5.57
N SER A 92 18.49 -7.56 -6.35
CA SER A 92 19.55 -6.82 -7.03
C SER A 92 18.99 -5.90 -8.13
N ILE A 93 19.58 -4.72 -8.29
CA ILE A 93 19.23 -3.82 -9.40
C ILE A 93 19.93 -4.33 -10.66
N ARG A 94 19.14 -4.76 -11.66
CA ARG A 94 19.60 -5.28 -12.95
C ARG A 94 19.81 -4.18 -13.99
N ALA A 95 19.08 -3.07 -13.87
CA ALA A 95 19.22 -1.91 -14.73
C ALA A 95 18.61 -0.66 -14.05
N GLU A 96 19.16 0.50 -14.40
CA GLU A 96 18.66 1.83 -14.06
C GLU A 96 18.36 2.60 -15.35
N LEU A 97 17.10 2.99 -15.55
CA LEU A 97 16.71 3.80 -16.70
C LEU A 97 16.53 5.26 -16.25
N THR A 98 17.23 6.18 -16.91
CA THR A 98 17.01 7.62 -16.75
C THR A 98 15.99 8.08 -17.79
N LEU A 99 14.89 8.64 -17.34
CA LEU A 99 13.80 9.12 -18.19
C LEU A 99 14.15 10.50 -18.76
N LEU A 100 14.39 10.60 -20.06
CA LEU A 100 14.78 11.84 -20.71
C LEU A 100 13.64 12.87 -20.73
N ASP A 101 13.96 14.11 -20.41
CA ASP A 101 13.05 15.26 -20.45
C ASP A 101 11.82 15.12 -19.53
N VAL A 102 11.91 14.29 -18.50
CA VAL A 102 10.88 14.14 -17.47
C VAL A 102 11.26 14.97 -16.26
N PRO A 103 10.53 16.04 -15.95
CA PRO A 103 10.60 16.65 -14.63
C PRO A 103 9.83 15.74 -13.65
N ALA A 104 10.50 14.79 -13.02
CA ALA A 104 9.90 13.97 -11.97
C ALA A 104 9.41 14.89 -10.87
N ARG A 105 8.08 15.03 -10.79
CA ARG A 105 7.44 15.93 -9.83
C ARG A 105 6.99 15.13 -8.62
N ASP A 106 6.16 14.12 -8.88
CA ASP A 106 5.53 13.30 -7.85
C ASP A 106 5.09 11.97 -8.48
N HIS A 107 6.03 11.02 -8.62
CA HIS A 107 5.76 9.72 -9.20
C HIS A 107 5.14 8.82 -8.14
N GLU A 108 3.89 8.37 -8.37
CA GLU A 108 3.13 7.62 -7.37
C GLU A 108 2.88 6.17 -7.77
N ALA A 109 2.82 5.86 -9.04
CA ALA A 109 2.50 4.51 -9.47
C ALA A 109 3.20 4.09 -10.74
N LEU A 110 3.36 2.78 -10.90
CA LEU A 110 3.76 2.12 -12.15
C LEU A 110 2.70 1.14 -12.62
N ALA A 111 2.57 1.03 -13.92
CA ALA A 111 1.82 -0.06 -14.53
C ALA A 111 2.50 -0.52 -15.81
N VAL A 112 2.42 -1.81 -16.13
CA VAL A 112 2.85 -2.35 -17.40
C VAL A 112 1.66 -2.70 -18.28
N GLY A 113 1.81 -2.57 -19.58
CA GLY A 113 0.72 -2.83 -20.51
C GLY A 113 1.17 -2.79 -21.95
N ARG A 114 0.22 -2.50 -22.84
CA ARG A 114 0.50 -2.30 -24.28
C ARG A 114 0.03 -0.93 -24.73
N ASP A 115 0.83 -0.31 -25.58
CA ASP A 115 0.43 0.91 -26.25
C ASP A 115 -0.49 0.63 -27.47
N ALA A 116 -0.92 1.69 -28.15
CA ALA A 116 -1.78 1.60 -29.33
C ALA A 116 -1.12 0.87 -30.51
N GLN A 117 0.20 0.80 -30.54
CA GLN A 117 1.01 0.11 -31.56
C GLN A 117 1.26 -1.37 -31.21
N GLY A 118 0.91 -1.78 -29.97
CA GLY A 118 1.10 -3.14 -29.49
C GLY A 118 2.46 -3.39 -28.85
N ASN A 119 3.27 -2.35 -28.63
CA ASN A 119 4.52 -2.46 -27.89
C ASN A 119 4.24 -2.70 -26.40
N ASP A 120 5.07 -3.50 -25.75
CA ASP A 120 5.09 -3.58 -24.29
C ASP A 120 5.69 -2.29 -23.73
N VAL A 121 5.02 -1.73 -22.75
CA VAL A 121 5.35 -0.40 -22.21
C VAL A 121 5.22 -0.36 -20.69
N ILE A 122 6.03 0.51 -20.11
CA ILE A 122 5.94 0.91 -18.70
C ILE A 122 5.26 2.27 -18.68
N TRP A 123 4.18 2.38 -17.90
CA TRP A 123 3.47 3.61 -17.63
C TRP A 123 3.89 4.11 -16.27
N VAL A 124 4.45 5.33 -16.21
CA VAL A 124 4.84 6.01 -14.98
C VAL A 124 3.82 7.10 -14.68
N ALA A 125 3.23 7.08 -13.53
CA ALA A 125 2.21 8.03 -13.14
C ALA A 125 2.82 9.17 -12.28
N ASP A 126 2.97 10.35 -12.86
CA ASP A 126 3.35 11.61 -12.20
C ASP A 126 2.05 12.35 -11.82
N ILE A 127 1.40 11.86 -10.76
CA ILE A 127 0.01 12.17 -10.41
C ILE A 127 -0.20 12.65 -8.97
N GLY A 128 0.83 12.60 -8.13
CA GLY A 128 0.79 13.14 -6.77
C GLY A 128 0.57 14.65 -6.79
N ASP A 129 -0.29 15.13 -5.90
CA ASP A 129 -0.63 16.54 -5.72
C ASP A 129 -1.23 16.78 -4.34
N ASN A 130 -0.46 16.50 -3.30
CA ASN A 130 -0.86 16.62 -1.88
C ASN A 130 -1.51 17.97 -1.49
N GLN A 131 -1.48 18.97 -2.37
CA GLN A 131 -2.06 20.29 -2.15
C GLN A 131 -3.18 20.64 -3.12
N ASP A 132 -3.54 19.76 -4.05
CA ASP A 132 -4.55 19.96 -5.09
C ASP A 132 -4.31 21.23 -5.92
N VAL A 133 -3.06 21.51 -6.31
CA VAL A 133 -2.67 22.76 -6.96
C VAL A 133 -2.19 22.60 -8.41
N TRP A 134 -1.88 21.38 -8.84
CA TRP A 134 -1.33 21.20 -10.17
C TRP A 134 -2.38 21.38 -11.26
N PRO A 135 -2.09 22.15 -12.30
CA PRO A 135 -3.04 22.40 -13.38
C PRO A 135 -3.34 21.16 -14.23
N TYR A 136 -2.51 20.14 -14.15
CA TYR A 136 -2.68 18.84 -14.80
C TYR A 136 -1.76 17.80 -14.19
N ALA A 137 -2.18 16.55 -14.24
CA ALA A 137 -1.39 15.36 -13.96
C ALA A 137 -0.76 14.82 -15.25
N ARG A 138 0.20 13.89 -15.11
CA ARG A 138 0.95 13.33 -16.24
C ARG A 138 1.01 11.80 -16.16
N ILE A 139 1.02 11.19 -17.33
CA ILE A 139 1.46 9.80 -17.51
C ILE A 139 2.63 9.80 -18.48
N HIS A 140 3.71 9.17 -18.08
CA HIS A 140 4.90 8.98 -18.91
C HIS A 140 4.90 7.58 -19.47
N LYS A 141 5.05 7.44 -20.78
CA LYS A 141 5.17 6.15 -21.47
C LYS A 141 6.63 5.90 -21.80
N VAL A 142 7.14 4.78 -21.36
CA VAL A 142 8.45 4.22 -21.71
C VAL A 142 8.24 2.92 -22.47
N ILE A 143 8.88 2.74 -23.60
CA ILE A 143 8.93 1.41 -24.26
C ILE A 143 9.75 0.51 -23.34
N GLU A 144 9.21 -0.62 -22.96
CA GLU A 144 9.95 -1.58 -22.14
C GLU A 144 11.17 -2.08 -22.94
N PRO A 145 12.42 -1.92 -22.41
CA PRO A 145 13.61 -2.26 -23.17
C PRO A 145 13.73 -3.77 -23.36
N ALA A 146 14.21 -4.19 -24.52
CA ALA A 146 14.43 -5.61 -24.82
C ALA A 146 15.63 -6.21 -24.05
N GLU A 147 16.55 -5.38 -23.60
CA GLU A 147 17.73 -5.77 -22.81
C GLU A 147 17.78 -4.93 -21.54
N LEU A 148 18.13 -5.54 -20.43
CA LEU A 148 18.31 -4.86 -19.15
C LEU A 148 19.73 -4.32 -19.06
N ALA A 149 19.88 -3.01 -19.22
CA ALA A 149 21.12 -2.27 -19.04
C ALA A 149 20.82 -0.84 -18.60
N ASP A 150 21.76 -0.21 -17.91
CA ASP A 150 21.66 1.21 -17.60
C ASP A 150 21.58 2.04 -18.88
N ALA A 151 20.57 2.88 -18.99
CA ALA A 151 20.33 3.66 -20.20
C ALA A 151 19.54 4.96 -19.93
N GLU A 152 19.77 5.95 -20.79
CA GLU A 152 18.86 7.07 -20.95
C GLU A 152 17.79 6.70 -21.98
N VAL A 153 16.51 6.82 -21.61
CA VAL A 153 15.41 6.36 -22.46
C VAL A 153 14.46 7.49 -22.83
N PRO A 154 14.00 7.54 -24.11
CA PRO A 154 13.02 8.51 -24.53
C PRO A 154 11.65 8.24 -23.92
N VAL A 155 10.93 9.30 -23.60
CA VAL A 155 9.64 9.25 -22.92
C VAL A 155 8.58 9.98 -23.74
N THR A 156 7.39 9.41 -23.82
CA THR A 156 6.21 10.13 -24.32
C THR A 156 5.35 10.55 -23.15
N THR A 157 5.20 11.86 -22.95
CA THR A 157 4.40 12.44 -21.86
C THR A 157 3.00 12.78 -22.31
N TYR A 158 2.00 12.29 -21.56
CA TYR A 158 0.58 12.60 -21.72
C TYR A 158 0.10 13.45 -20.55
N ARG A 159 -0.60 14.57 -20.84
CA ARG A 159 -1.17 15.44 -19.81
C ARG A 159 -2.66 15.22 -19.73
N PHE A 160 -3.20 15.24 -18.51
CA PHE A 160 -4.63 15.16 -18.31
C PHE A 160 -5.10 15.96 -17.10
N THR A 161 -6.38 16.28 -17.09
CA THR A 161 -7.07 16.92 -15.96
C THR A 161 -8.21 16.05 -15.48
N TYR A 162 -8.49 16.13 -14.20
CA TYR A 162 -9.70 15.54 -13.63
C TYR A 162 -10.92 16.42 -13.94
N PRO A 163 -12.14 15.86 -14.05
CA PRO A 163 -13.35 16.63 -14.40
C PRO A 163 -13.81 17.57 -13.28
N ASP A 164 -13.39 17.30 -12.06
CA ASP A 164 -13.84 17.91 -10.81
C ASP A 164 -12.75 18.68 -10.04
N GLY A 165 -11.66 19.03 -10.71
CA GLY A 165 -10.55 19.83 -10.17
C GLY A 165 -9.26 19.06 -10.01
N ALA A 166 -8.21 19.72 -9.49
CA ALA A 166 -6.96 19.08 -9.13
C ALA A 166 -7.19 18.03 -8.05
N ARG A 167 -6.38 16.98 -8.05
CA ARG A 167 -6.52 15.83 -7.15
C ARG A 167 -5.16 15.25 -6.85
N ASP A 168 -4.96 14.88 -5.61
CA ASP A 168 -3.94 13.92 -5.22
C ASP A 168 -4.35 12.52 -5.67
N ALA A 169 -3.46 11.81 -6.34
CA ALA A 169 -3.75 10.46 -6.83
C ALA A 169 -2.51 9.58 -6.72
N GLU A 170 -2.72 8.31 -6.36
CA GLU A 170 -1.65 7.40 -5.98
C GLU A 170 -1.67 6.07 -6.73
N ALA A 171 -2.67 5.83 -7.56
CA ALA A 171 -2.80 4.52 -8.19
C ALA A 171 -3.04 4.61 -9.70
N LEU A 172 -2.37 3.71 -10.43
CA LEU A 172 -2.49 3.57 -11.87
C LEU A 172 -2.83 2.12 -12.26
N ILE A 173 -3.90 1.94 -13.02
CA ILE A 173 -4.26 0.65 -13.58
C ILE A 173 -4.12 0.71 -15.10
N ALA A 174 -3.38 -0.24 -15.71
CA ALA A 174 -3.26 -0.40 -17.14
C ALA A 174 -3.88 -1.72 -17.63
N ASP A 175 -4.63 -1.66 -18.72
CA ASP A 175 -5.09 -2.88 -19.40
C ASP A 175 -3.88 -3.59 -20.04
N PRO A 176 -3.61 -4.87 -19.74
CA PRO A 176 -2.43 -5.57 -20.23
C PRO A 176 -2.42 -5.82 -21.75
N LYS A 177 -3.55 -5.58 -22.42
CA LYS A 177 -3.72 -5.90 -23.86
C LYS A 177 -4.02 -4.69 -24.74
N LYS A 178 -4.37 -3.54 -24.13
CA LYS A 178 -4.82 -2.35 -24.88
C LYS A 178 -4.36 -1.09 -24.17
N GLU A 179 -4.15 -0.02 -24.90
CA GLU A 179 -3.91 1.31 -24.34
C GLU A 179 -5.19 1.82 -23.64
N ARG A 180 -5.36 1.40 -22.40
CA ARG A 180 -6.44 1.86 -21.51
C ARG A 180 -5.90 2.00 -20.12
N LEU A 181 -6.04 3.19 -19.56
CA LEU A 181 -5.55 3.52 -18.25
C LEU A 181 -6.65 4.06 -17.36
N TRP A 182 -6.55 3.78 -16.07
CA TRP A 182 -7.38 4.34 -15.02
C TRP A 182 -6.46 4.85 -13.90
N VAL A 183 -6.85 5.97 -13.30
CA VAL A 183 -6.18 6.58 -12.15
C VAL A 183 -7.16 6.61 -10.99
N ILE A 184 -6.66 6.40 -9.77
CA ILE A 184 -7.47 6.48 -8.56
C ILE A 184 -6.90 7.58 -7.66
N SER A 185 -7.77 8.52 -7.22
CA SER A 185 -7.35 9.55 -6.27
C SER A 185 -7.27 9.03 -4.85
N LYS A 186 -6.35 9.62 -4.07
CA LYS A 186 -6.19 9.40 -2.63
C LYS A 186 -6.93 10.50 -1.87
N GLU A 187 -7.89 10.13 -1.08
CA GLU A 187 -8.76 11.06 -0.35
C GLU A 187 -8.96 10.59 1.09
N ASP A 188 -9.20 11.51 2.01
CA ASP A 188 -9.61 11.18 3.39
C ASP A 188 -11.01 10.56 3.45
N GLY A 189 -11.79 10.73 2.40
CA GLY A 189 -13.14 10.21 2.23
C GLY A 189 -13.26 9.30 1.01
N VAL A 190 -14.33 9.51 0.23
CA VAL A 190 -14.56 8.78 -1.02
C VAL A 190 -13.70 9.38 -2.11
N GLY A 191 -12.77 8.59 -2.64
CA GLY A 191 -11.94 8.96 -3.80
C GLY A 191 -12.66 8.73 -5.12
N GLY A 192 -12.03 9.16 -6.21
CA GLY A 192 -12.52 8.99 -7.57
C GLY A 192 -11.72 7.94 -8.34
N LEU A 193 -12.43 7.14 -9.14
CA LEU A 193 -11.87 6.27 -10.16
C LEU A 193 -12.05 6.94 -11.52
N TYR A 194 -10.94 7.31 -12.14
CA TYR A 194 -10.91 8.09 -13.37
C TYR A 194 -10.36 7.28 -14.54
N LYS A 195 -11.10 7.24 -15.64
CA LYS A 195 -10.65 6.63 -16.89
C LYS A 195 -10.02 7.69 -17.80
N LEU A 196 -8.81 7.42 -18.30
CA LEU A 196 -8.18 8.27 -19.30
C LEU A 196 -8.78 8.03 -20.70
N PRO A 197 -8.73 9.04 -21.59
CA PRO A 197 -9.10 8.86 -23.00
C PRO A 197 -8.26 7.77 -23.67
N SER A 198 -8.83 7.08 -24.65
CA SER A 198 -8.13 6.11 -25.48
C SER A 198 -8.62 6.28 -26.92
N PRO A 199 -7.74 6.54 -27.91
CA PRO A 199 -6.29 6.66 -27.73
C PRO A 199 -5.90 7.92 -26.93
N MET A 200 -4.73 7.89 -26.29
CA MET A 200 -4.14 9.04 -25.63
C MET A 200 -3.41 9.93 -26.64
N SER A 201 -3.39 11.25 -26.36
CA SER A 201 -2.71 12.25 -27.19
C SER A 201 -1.60 12.94 -26.40
N PRO A 202 -0.36 12.97 -26.90
CA PRO A 202 0.76 13.68 -26.25
C PRO A 202 0.73 15.21 -26.49
N ALA A 203 -0.41 15.77 -26.93
CA ALA A 203 -0.55 17.19 -27.19
C ALA A 203 -0.30 18.04 -25.94
N GLN A 204 0.07 19.31 -26.14
CA GLN A 204 0.27 20.26 -25.04
C GLN A 204 -1.02 20.55 -24.26
N THR A 205 -2.17 20.51 -24.92
CA THR A 205 -3.48 20.66 -24.27
C THR A 205 -3.78 19.38 -23.50
N PRO A 206 -4.01 19.46 -22.18
CA PRO A 206 -4.33 18.30 -21.37
C PRO A 206 -5.64 17.63 -21.83
N MET A 207 -5.61 16.30 -21.88
CA MET A 207 -6.83 15.49 -22.06
C MET A 207 -7.72 15.62 -20.82
N ARG A 208 -9.00 15.29 -20.94
CA ARG A 208 -9.89 15.25 -19.80
C ARG A 208 -10.20 13.81 -19.41
N ALA A 209 -9.84 13.43 -18.20
CA ALA A 209 -10.24 12.15 -17.62
C ALA A 209 -11.75 12.10 -17.39
N LYS A 210 -12.32 10.91 -17.30
CA LYS A 210 -13.73 10.69 -17.01
C LYS A 210 -13.86 9.97 -15.66
N LEU A 211 -14.57 10.58 -14.72
CA LEU A 211 -14.99 9.91 -13.50
C LEU A 211 -15.93 8.75 -13.89
N VAL A 212 -15.59 7.52 -13.49
CA VAL A 212 -16.33 6.30 -13.86
C VAL A 212 -16.81 5.52 -12.66
N GLY A 213 -16.40 5.89 -11.45
CA GLY A 213 -16.84 5.26 -10.20
C GLY A 213 -16.19 5.93 -9.00
N ASP A 214 -16.62 5.50 -7.84
CA ASP A 214 -16.04 5.89 -6.56
C ASP A 214 -14.90 4.94 -6.20
N ALA A 215 -13.94 5.44 -5.44
CA ALA A 215 -12.86 4.69 -4.85
C ALA A 215 -12.91 4.79 -3.33
N ARG A 216 -12.23 3.88 -2.66
CA ARG A 216 -12.09 3.91 -1.19
C ARG A 216 -11.18 5.07 -0.77
N SER A 217 -11.27 5.41 0.52
CA SER A 217 -10.32 6.35 1.13
C SER A 217 -8.90 5.77 1.19
N GLN A 218 -7.90 6.63 1.16
CA GLN A 218 -6.49 6.31 1.37
C GLN A 218 -5.95 5.19 0.46
N VAL A 219 -6.39 5.18 -0.80
CA VAL A 219 -5.79 4.30 -1.82
C VAL A 219 -4.34 4.71 -2.02
N THR A 220 -3.43 3.74 -2.00
CA THR A 220 -1.98 3.97 -2.19
C THR A 220 -1.45 3.33 -3.48
N ASP A 221 -2.08 2.30 -4.04
CA ASP A 221 -1.74 1.76 -5.36
C ASP A 221 -2.83 0.81 -5.88
N ALA A 222 -2.72 0.43 -7.16
CA ALA A 222 -3.58 -0.55 -7.78
C ALA A 222 -2.91 -1.22 -9.00
N ALA A 223 -3.26 -2.47 -9.27
CA ALA A 223 -2.71 -3.21 -10.39
C ALA A 223 -3.74 -4.09 -11.10
N MET A 224 -3.65 -4.20 -12.42
CA MET A 224 -4.41 -5.17 -13.21
C MET A 224 -3.70 -6.51 -13.22
N ALA A 225 -4.44 -7.59 -13.01
CA ALA A 225 -3.90 -8.94 -13.15
C ALA A 225 -3.42 -9.20 -14.60
N PRO A 226 -2.36 -10.02 -14.80
CA PRO A 226 -1.76 -10.25 -16.13
C PRO A 226 -2.75 -10.74 -17.20
N ASN A 227 -3.78 -11.47 -16.78
CA ASN A 227 -4.84 -11.95 -17.68
C ASN A 227 -5.88 -10.87 -18.05
N GLY A 228 -5.90 -9.72 -17.37
CA GLY A 228 -6.85 -8.61 -17.56
C GLY A 228 -8.27 -8.90 -17.10
N LYS A 229 -8.46 -9.90 -16.22
CA LYS A 229 -9.79 -10.31 -15.73
C LYS A 229 -10.13 -9.79 -14.34
N ARG A 230 -9.14 -9.32 -13.59
CA ARG A 230 -9.29 -8.77 -12.25
C ARG A 230 -8.30 -7.63 -12.04
N TYR A 231 -8.57 -6.78 -11.09
CA TYR A 231 -7.60 -5.80 -10.59
C TYR A 231 -7.65 -5.75 -9.07
N VAL A 232 -6.55 -5.31 -8.46
CA VAL A 232 -6.43 -5.07 -7.04
C VAL A 232 -6.29 -3.58 -6.79
N VAL A 233 -6.87 -3.11 -5.69
CA VAL A 233 -6.67 -1.77 -5.13
C VAL A 233 -6.21 -1.95 -3.69
N ARG A 234 -5.12 -1.30 -3.30
CA ARG A 234 -4.64 -1.34 -1.92
C ARG A 234 -4.81 0.00 -1.22
N ASP A 235 -4.92 -0.06 0.10
CA ASP A 235 -4.61 1.00 1.03
C ASP A 235 -3.41 0.58 1.90
N TYR A 236 -3.03 1.38 2.90
CA TYR A 236 -1.91 1.07 3.79
C TYR A 236 -2.01 -0.29 4.50
N LEU A 237 -3.22 -0.82 4.72
CA LEU A 237 -3.50 -1.95 5.61
C LEU A 237 -4.17 -3.13 4.91
N SER A 238 -4.77 -2.92 3.75
CA SER A 238 -5.59 -3.92 3.09
C SER A 238 -5.56 -3.84 1.57
N ALA A 239 -5.85 -4.95 0.92
CA ALA A 239 -6.12 -5.05 -0.50
C ALA A 239 -7.56 -5.47 -0.75
N GLU A 240 -8.14 -4.98 -1.85
CA GLU A 240 -9.45 -5.38 -2.35
C GLU A 240 -9.35 -5.76 -3.82
N VAL A 241 -9.82 -6.95 -4.14
CA VAL A 241 -9.82 -7.51 -5.50
C VAL A 241 -11.19 -7.29 -6.13
N PHE A 242 -11.15 -6.89 -7.38
CA PHE A 242 -12.34 -6.62 -8.20
C PHE A 242 -12.34 -7.46 -9.47
N SER A 243 -13.52 -7.88 -9.91
CA SER A 243 -13.69 -8.57 -11.17
C SER A 243 -13.65 -7.61 -12.37
N GLY A 244 -13.22 -8.11 -13.50
CA GLY A 244 -13.23 -7.39 -14.78
C GLY A 244 -12.23 -6.24 -14.84
N ARG A 245 -12.64 -5.18 -15.53
CA ARG A 245 -11.92 -3.91 -15.65
C ARG A 245 -12.62 -2.83 -14.84
N PRO A 246 -11.90 -1.77 -14.41
CA PRO A 246 -12.52 -0.66 -13.72
C PRO A 246 -13.64 0.04 -14.53
N PRO A 247 -14.79 0.36 -13.90
CA PRO A 247 -15.20 -0.11 -12.60
C PRO A 247 -15.65 -1.56 -12.63
N GLY A 248 -15.12 -2.38 -11.71
CA GLY A 248 -15.49 -3.77 -11.53
C GLY A 248 -16.32 -3.99 -10.27
N GLU A 249 -16.75 -5.23 -10.03
CA GLU A 249 -17.44 -5.61 -8.80
C GLU A 249 -16.41 -6.13 -7.78
N ALA A 250 -16.54 -5.74 -6.51
CA ALA A 250 -15.68 -6.21 -5.43
C ALA A 250 -15.90 -7.71 -5.20
N GLU A 251 -14.82 -8.48 -5.24
CA GLU A 251 -14.83 -9.93 -5.01
C GLU A 251 -14.38 -10.29 -3.60
N ALA A 252 -13.28 -9.69 -3.13
CA ALA A 252 -12.75 -9.95 -1.80
C ALA A 252 -11.92 -8.80 -1.27
N ARG A 253 -11.88 -8.67 0.04
CA ARG A 253 -11.01 -7.75 0.77
C ARG A 253 -10.28 -8.50 1.88
N PHE A 254 -8.98 -8.25 2.04
CA PHE A 254 -8.14 -8.90 3.04
C PHE A 254 -7.05 -7.95 3.56
N GLY A 255 -6.51 -8.27 4.74
CA GLY A 255 -5.39 -7.52 5.32
C GLY A 255 -4.09 -7.81 4.61
N LEU A 256 -3.25 -6.79 4.50
CA LEU A 256 -1.86 -6.90 4.04
C LEU A 256 -0.90 -6.98 5.24
N PRO A 257 0.34 -7.46 5.04
CA PRO A 257 1.39 -7.35 6.05
C PRO A 257 1.52 -5.92 6.54
N LEU A 258 1.74 -5.73 7.85
CA LEU A 258 1.99 -4.40 8.36
C LEU A 258 3.34 -3.89 7.85
N GLN A 259 3.30 -2.81 7.13
CA GLN A 259 4.44 -2.11 6.57
C GLN A 259 4.43 -0.66 7.11
N PRO A 260 5.59 -0.02 7.34
CA PRO A 260 5.65 1.35 7.86
C PRO A 260 4.88 2.34 6.97
N GLN A 261 4.98 2.18 5.66
CA GLN A 261 4.27 2.96 4.66
C GLN A 261 4.08 2.06 3.43
N GLY A 262 3.04 1.23 3.49
CA GLY A 262 2.77 0.25 2.45
C GLY A 262 2.13 0.92 1.24
N GLU A 263 2.88 1.10 0.15
CA GLU A 263 2.42 1.91 -0.98
C GLU A 263 2.27 1.14 -2.29
N ALA A 264 3.17 0.22 -2.61
CA ALA A 264 3.17 -0.39 -3.92
C ALA A 264 2.57 -1.80 -3.97
N VAL A 265 1.85 -2.14 -5.04
CA VAL A 265 1.28 -3.48 -5.28
C VAL A 265 1.33 -3.87 -6.74
N THR A 266 1.67 -5.13 -7.01
CA THR A 266 1.48 -5.76 -8.31
C THR A 266 1.03 -7.21 -8.15
N TRP A 267 0.57 -7.83 -9.22
CA TRP A 267 0.25 -9.27 -9.24
C TRP A 267 1.50 -10.10 -9.51
N THR A 268 1.53 -11.32 -8.96
CA THR A 268 2.46 -12.36 -9.42
C THR A 268 2.19 -12.72 -10.88
N ALA A 269 3.18 -13.30 -11.57
CA ALA A 269 3.09 -13.63 -13.00
C ALA A 269 1.92 -14.58 -13.32
N ASP A 270 1.62 -15.50 -12.42
CA ASP A 270 0.52 -16.44 -12.54
C ASP A 270 -0.86 -15.83 -12.18
N GLY A 271 -0.86 -14.63 -11.61
CA GLY A 271 -2.07 -13.91 -11.16
C GLY A 271 -2.78 -14.57 -9.98
N GLN A 272 -2.08 -15.36 -9.18
CA GLN A 272 -2.64 -16.01 -7.99
C GLN A 272 -2.28 -15.29 -6.68
N GLY A 273 -1.18 -14.56 -6.65
CA GLY A 273 -0.71 -13.77 -5.51
C GLY A 273 -0.48 -12.30 -5.87
N LEU A 274 -0.08 -11.55 -4.87
CA LEU A 274 0.37 -10.17 -4.98
C LEU A 274 1.82 -10.05 -4.53
N ILE A 275 2.55 -9.11 -5.09
CA ILE A 275 3.82 -8.62 -4.55
C ILE A 275 3.55 -7.22 -4.03
N VAL A 276 3.92 -6.96 -2.77
CA VAL A 276 3.76 -5.66 -2.13
C VAL A 276 5.10 -5.11 -1.68
N ALA A 277 5.25 -3.80 -1.76
CA ALA A 277 6.40 -3.08 -1.24
C ALA A 277 5.96 -1.90 -0.37
N SER A 278 6.91 -1.36 0.37
CA SER A 278 6.71 -0.25 1.28
C SER A 278 7.89 0.67 1.20
N GLU A 279 7.67 1.94 1.34
CA GLU A 279 8.75 2.85 1.70
C GLU A 279 9.47 2.37 2.96
N ARG A 280 10.75 2.68 3.06
CA ARG A 280 11.59 2.53 4.27
C ARG A 280 11.88 1.12 4.75
N THR A 281 11.30 0.06 4.17
CA THR A 281 11.62 -1.32 4.59
C THR A 281 12.58 -2.05 3.68
N GLY A 282 12.68 -1.66 2.42
CA GLY A 282 13.52 -2.34 1.43
C GLY A 282 13.14 -3.81 1.24
N GLN A 283 11.86 -4.18 1.36
CA GLN A 283 11.40 -5.56 1.23
C GLN A 283 10.35 -5.72 0.14
N LEU A 284 10.49 -6.77 -0.65
CA LEU A 284 9.41 -7.32 -1.45
C LEU A 284 8.75 -8.47 -0.69
N ILE A 285 7.44 -8.40 -0.52
CA ILE A 285 6.66 -9.42 0.18
C ILE A 285 5.64 -9.98 -0.78
N GLN A 286 5.65 -11.30 -0.97
CA GLN A 286 4.58 -12.00 -1.67
C GLN A 286 3.45 -12.31 -0.69
N VAL A 287 2.23 -12.09 -1.14
CA VAL A 287 1.01 -12.30 -0.37
C VAL A 287 0.05 -13.13 -1.19
N ASP A 288 -0.44 -14.22 -0.65
CA ASP A 288 -1.46 -15.01 -1.30
C ASP A 288 -2.80 -14.28 -1.34
N VAL A 289 -3.46 -14.30 -2.49
CA VAL A 289 -4.84 -13.83 -2.59
C VAL A 289 -5.77 -14.90 -2.02
N PRO A 290 -6.59 -14.59 -0.99
CA PRO A 290 -7.47 -15.57 -0.39
C PRO A 290 -8.36 -16.29 -1.40
N GLY A 291 -8.58 -17.57 -1.19
CA GLY A 291 -9.34 -18.44 -2.11
C GLY A 291 -10.75 -17.94 -2.48
N THR A 292 -11.36 -17.10 -1.63
CA THR A 292 -12.63 -16.41 -1.95
C THR A 292 -12.53 -15.47 -3.14
N ALA A 293 -11.38 -14.74 -3.25
CA ALA A 293 -11.10 -13.89 -4.40
C ALA A 293 -10.74 -14.72 -5.64
N LEU A 294 -10.38 -15.98 -5.45
CA LEU A 294 -10.13 -16.96 -6.53
C LEU A 294 -11.35 -17.81 -6.85
N GLY A 295 -12.49 -17.58 -6.17
CA GLY A 295 -13.74 -18.33 -6.37
C GLY A 295 -13.88 -19.58 -5.49
N THR A 296 -13.08 -19.72 -4.42
CA THR A 296 -13.18 -20.84 -3.46
C THR A 296 -13.31 -20.33 -2.03
N ASP A 297 -14.46 -20.51 -1.47
CA ASP A 297 -14.98 -20.38 -0.08
C ASP A 297 -14.36 -19.41 0.95
N GLY A 298 -15.24 -18.57 1.50
CA GLY A 298 -14.94 -17.46 2.39
C GLY A 298 -14.99 -17.72 3.88
N GLY A 299 -14.02 -17.15 4.58
CA GLY A 299 -14.02 -16.98 6.03
C GLY A 299 -13.53 -15.58 6.47
N ILE A 300 -14.08 -15.09 7.59
CA ILE A 300 -13.82 -13.76 8.15
C ILE A 300 -12.38 -13.60 8.71
N ALA A 301 -11.61 -14.68 8.83
CA ALA A 301 -10.32 -14.71 9.52
C ALA A 301 -9.15 -14.00 8.80
N GLY A 302 -9.25 -13.73 7.50
CA GLY A 302 -8.21 -13.03 6.72
C GLY A 302 -8.30 -11.49 6.73
N ARG A 303 -9.11 -10.89 7.61
CA ARG A 303 -9.46 -9.47 7.53
C ARG A 303 -8.64 -8.51 8.39
N LEU A 304 -7.64 -8.99 9.12
CA LEU A 304 -6.79 -8.15 9.97
C LEU A 304 -5.38 -8.03 9.40
N PRO A 305 -4.78 -6.82 9.44
CA PRO A 305 -3.39 -6.63 9.03
C PRO A 305 -2.44 -7.51 9.84
N ARG A 306 -1.42 -8.06 9.18
CA ARG A 306 -0.36 -8.86 9.81
C ARG A 306 0.97 -8.14 9.72
N VAL A 307 1.80 -8.30 10.72
CA VAL A 307 3.24 -7.97 10.60
C VAL A 307 3.90 -9.18 9.96
N ALA A 308 4.72 -8.98 8.94
CA ALA A 308 5.43 -10.08 8.27
C ALA A 308 6.08 -11.01 9.31
N GLY A 309 5.66 -12.27 9.34
CA GLY A 309 6.12 -13.26 10.32
C GLY A 309 5.62 -13.10 11.76
N PHE A 310 4.70 -12.13 12.04
CA PHE A 310 4.15 -11.94 13.39
C PHE A 310 2.63 -11.80 13.37
N ASP A 311 1.95 -12.64 14.15
CA ASP A 311 0.52 -12.49 14.40
C ASP A 311 0.28 -11.40 15.47
N ILE A 312 -0.29 -10.26 15.08
CA ILE A 312 -0.60 -9.16 16.00
C ILE A 312 -1.87 -9.38 16.82
N TYR A 313 -2.61 -10.44 16.53
CA TYR A 313 -3.89 -10.72 17.21
C TYR A 313 -3.77 -10.77 18.75
N PRO A 314 -2.73 -11.40 19.34
CA PRO A 314 -2.53 -11.34 20.79
C PRO A 314 -2.27 -9.93 21.32
N TYR A 315 -1.51 -9.13 20.59
CA TYR A 315 -1.12 -7.78 20.99
C TYR A 315 -2.24 -6.76 20.83
N ALA A 316 -3.09 -6.89 19.81
CA ALA A 316 -4.29 -6.08 19.64
C ALA A 316 -5.27 -6.27 20.81
N ARG A 317 -5.43 -7.50 21.32
CA ARG A 317 -6.21 -7.80 22.53
C ARG A 317 -5.62 -7.17 23.77
N ILE A 318 -4.30 -7.25 23.97
CA ILE A 318 -3.59 -6.61 25.08
C ILE A 318 -3.73 -5.10 24.98
N GLY A 319 -3.54 -4.51 23.82
CA GLY A 319 -3.73 -3.07 23.58
C GLY A 319 -5.15 -2.60 23.89
N ALA A 320 -6.17 -3.35 23.49
CA ALA A 320 -7.57 -3.05 23.79
C ALA A 320 -7.87 -3.15 25.30
N LEU A 321 -7.30 -4.13 26.00
CA LEU A 321 -7.44 -4.28 27.46
C LEU A 321 -6.73 -3.15 28.22
N VAL A 322 -5.54 -2.75 27.78
CA VAL A 322 -4.80 -1.61 28.37
C VAL A 322 -5.58 -0.31 28.16
N LEU A 323 -6.12 -0.08 26.97
CA LEU A 323 -6.94 1.10 26.68
C LEU A 323 -8.22 1.13 27.53
N ALA A 324 -8.92 0.00 27.66
CA ALA A 324 -10.09 -0.14 28.51
C ALA A 324 -9.73 0.11 29.98
N GLY A 325 -8.60 -0.38 30.47
CA GLY A 325 -8.09 -0.12 31.81
C GLY A 325 -7.79 1.35 32.05
N LEU A 326 -7.15 2.04 31.10
CA LEU A 326 -6.87 3.47 31.18
C LEU A 326 -8.17 4.32 31.19
N VAL A 327 -9.16 3.97 30.38
CA VAL A 327 -10.47 4.64 30.37
C VAL A 327 -11.19 4.44 31.71
N ALA A 328 -11.19 3.22 32.27
CA ALA A 328 -11.76 2.93 33.57
C ALA A 328 -11.07 3.74 34.68
N LEU A 329 -9.74 3.83 34.69
CA LEU A 329 -8.97 4.65 35.63
C LEU A 329 -9.30 6.14 35.51
N MET A 330 -9.47 6.67 34.30
CA MET A 330 -9.90 8.06 34.08
C MET A 330 -11.30 8.30 34.60
N LEU A 331 -12.23 7.39 34.40
CA LEU A 331 -13.60 7.51 34.90
C LEU A 331 -13.66 7.47 36.44
N VAL A 332 -12.90 6.57 37.09
CA VAL A 332 -12.77 6.49 38.53
C VAL A 332 -12.13 7.77 39.10
N SER A 333 -11.08 8.27 38.45
CA SER A 333 -10.42 9.52 38.89
C SER A 333 -11.36 10.75 38.80
N ARG A 334 -12.16 10.81 37.69
CA ARG A 334 -13.19 11.87 37.52
C ARG A 334 -14.30 11.77 38.58
N SER A 335 -14.76 10.55 38.93
CA SER A 335 -15.78 10.34 39.96
C SER A 335 -15.27 10.72 41.35
N ARG A 336 -14.00 10.40 41.68
CA ARG A 336 -13.37 10.81 42.94
C ARG A 336 -13.19 12.32 43.05
N ARG A 337 -12.85 13.02 41.93
CA ARG A 337 -12.78 14.50 41.92
C ARG A 337 -14.16 15.15 42.10
N ARG A 338 -15.24 14.58 41.52
CA ARG A 338 -16.60 15.06 41.70
C ARG A 338 -17.06 14.91 43.17
N ARG A 339 -16.80 13.76 43.83
CA ARG A 339 -17.16 13.53 45.25
C ARG A 339 -16.38 14.43 46.22
N ARG A 340 -15.15 14.86 45.87
CA ARG A 340 -14.40 15.84 46.68
C ARG A 340 -14.93 17.28 46.54
N ARG A 341 -15.51 17.64 45.40
CA ARG A 341 -16.12 18.96 45.18
C ARG A 341 -17.52 19.11 45.84
N SER A 342 -18.23 18.03 46.09
CA SER A 342 -19.55 18.06 46.75
C SER A 342 -19.47 17.99 48.27
N ARG A 343 -18.26 17.87 48.84
CA ARG A 343 -18.02 17.86 50.29
C ARG A 343 -17.30 19.13 50.79
N ARG A 344 -17.17 20.13 49.96
CA ARG A 344 -16.78 21.51 50.30
C ARG A 344 -17.96 22.45 49.97
#